data_456083af19ff6f554d9b5c84f9954853
#
_entry.id   456083af19ff6f554d9b5c84f9954853
#
_cell.length_a   1.000
_cell.length_b   1.000
_cell.length_c   1.000
_cell.angle_alpha   90.00
_cell.angle_beta   90.00
_cell.angle_gamma   90.00
#
_symmetry.space_group_name_H-M   'P 1'
#
loop_
_entity.id
_entity.type
_entity.pdbx_description
1 polymer ?
#
loop_
_entity_poly.entity_id
_entity_poly.type
_entity_poly.pdbx_seq_one_letter_code
_entity_poly.pdbx_strand_id
1 'polypeptide(L)'
;EYKIYRISWSWWWENGEESFGTYINNSSITPVASGNLQTTGGKTSFKFRINYPDWGRYLVYVKDRESGHATGGTVYIDWPDWRGRSNKTDPSGIKMLAFSLDKDSYEIGETATAIIPAAAGGRALVSLENGSTVLQQQWLEVSDQGDTKLTFKITPEMAPNVYLHISLLQPHAQTVNDLPIRMYGIAPVFVTNRQTILQPQIKMPEVLRPETDFNVTVSEKSGKPMTYTLAIVDDGLLDLTNFKTPDPWNEFYAREALGIRTWDMYDDVLGASGGRYSSLFSTGGDASLKPADAKANRFKPVVKFIGPFYLAKGKQQTHTLKLPMYVGSVRAMVVAGQDGAYGNA
;
A
#
# COMPACT_ATOMS: atom_id res chain seq x y z
N GLU A 1 27.31 25.49 3.98
CA GLU A 1 26.27 25.45 5.02
C GLU A 1 24.98 24.90 4.43
N TYR A 2 24.31 24.01 5.16
CA TYR A 2 22.95 23.59 4.82
C TYR A 2 22.00 23.81 5.99
N LYS A 3 20.74 24.07 5.68
CA LYS A 3 19.63 24.19 6.63
C LYS A 3 18.41 23.46 6.07
N ILE A 4 17.68 22.77 6.93
CA ILE A 4 16.47 22.03 6.58
C ILE A 4 15.32 22.63 7.38
N TYR A 5 14.30 23.08 6.69
CA TYR A 5 13.12 23.69 7.29
C TYR A 5 11.90 22.84 7.00
N ARG A 6 11.05 22.66 7.99
CA ARG A 6 9.72 22.08 7.77
C ARG A 6 8.81 23.17 7.20
N ILE A 7 8.21 22.92 6.06
CA ILE A 7 7.29 23.86 5.41
C ILE A 7 5.88 23.54 5.87
N SER A 8 5.17 24.52 6.48
CA SER A 8 3.74 24.38 6.73
C SER A 8 2.97 24.42 5.41
N TRP A 9 1.87 23.69 5.35
CA TRP A 9 1.05 23.61 4.14
C TRP A 9 0.44 24.97 3.76
N SER A 10 0.00 25.75 4.75
CA SER A 10 -0.53 27.10 4.55
C SER A 10 0.49 28.02 3.86
N TRP A 11 1.73 27.99 4.31
CA TRP A 11 2.78 28.79 3.68
C TRP A 11 3.03 28.40 2.22
N TRP A 12 3.09 27.08 1.93
CA TRP A 12 3.29 26.58 0.58
C TRP A 12 2.20 27.03 -0.37
N TRP A 13 0.97 27.02 0.09
CA TRP A 13 -0.18 27.44 -0.71
C TRP A 13 -0.16 28.94 -1.04
N GLU A 14 0.18 29.75 -0.07
CA GLU A 14 0.17 31.21 -0.21
C GLU A 14 1.34 31.75 -1.06
N ASN A 15 2.50 31.15 -0.96
CA ASN A 15 3.74 31.73 -1.47
C ASN A 15 4.38 30.97 -2.65
N GLY A 16 4.04 29.70 -2.86
CA GLY A 16 4.64 28.86 -3.92
C GLY A 16 6.15 28.66 -3.79
N GLU A 17 6.76 28.08 -4.84
CA GLU A 17 8.22 27.81 -4.84
C GLU A 17 9.09 29.06 -4.98
N GLU A 18 8.59 30.09 -5.61
CA GLU A 18 9.37 31.31 -5.91
C GLU A 18 9.69 32.16 -4.68
N SER A 19 9.03 31.94 -3.56
CA SER A 19 9.13 32.75 -2.34
C SER A 19 10.01 32.17 -1.23
N PHE A 20 10.84 31.15 -1.52
CA PHE A 20 11.68 30.49 -0.50
C PHE A 20 12.67 31.42 0.18
N GLY A 21 13.17 32.44 -0.51
CA GLY A 21 14.05 33.44 0.08
C GLY A 21 13.37 34.21 1.20
N THR A 22 12.09 34.55 1.05
CA THR A 22 11.29 35.24 2.07
C THR A 22 11.03 34.33 3.28
N TYR A 23 10.74 33.04 3.04
CA TYR A 23 10.56 32.08 4.10
C TYR A 23 11.78 31.91 5.00
N ILE A 24 12.98 31.83 4.42
CA ILE A 24 14.24 31.65 5.14
C ILE A 24 14.61 32.90 5.95
N ASN A 25 14.27 34.08 5.44
CA ASN A 25 14.57 35.35 6.10
C ASN A 25 13.61 35.68 7.25
N ASN A 26 12.54 34.93 7.42
CA ASN A 26 11.64 35.11 8.55
C ASN A 26 12.30 34.59 9.84
N SER A 27 12.63 35.47 10.76
CA SER A 27 13.37 35.19 11.99
C SER A 27 12.67 34.24 12.97
N SER A 28 11.41 33.95 12.75
CA SER A 28 10.62 33.04 13.61
C SER A 28 10.72 31.56 13.22
N ILE A 29 11.39 31.22 12.09
CA ILE A 29 11.46 29.86 11.60
C ILE A 29 12.80 29.21 11.99
N THR A 30 12.73 28.19 12.81
CA THR A 30 13.91 27.42 13.25
C THR A 30 14.12 26.22 12.32
N PRO A 31 15.34 26.01 11.80
CA PRO A 31 15.62 24.83 11.01
C PRO A 31 15.54 23.55 11.87
N VAL A 32 14.95 22.48 11.33
CA VAL A 32 14.89 21.16 11.98
C VAL A 32 16.24 20.45 11.97
N ALA A 33 17.10 20.81 11.03
CA ALA A 33 18.49 20.36 10.97
C ALA A 33 19.35 21.40 10.25
N SER A 34 20.62 21.52 10.64
CA SER A 34 21.59 22.39 9.98
C SER A 34 23.01 21.86 10.17
N GLY A 35 23.91 22.24 9.29
CA GLY A 35 25.32 21.87 9.41
C GLY A 35 26.20 22.51 8.34
N ASN A 36 27.51 22.24 8.46
CA ASN A 36 28.51 22.66 7.49
C ASN A 36 29.10 21.43 6.81
N LEU A 37 29.38 21.55 5.53
CA LEU A 37 29.97 20.49 4.70
C LEU A 37 31.12 21.10 3.92
N GLN A 38 32.15 20.30 3.67
CA GLN A 38 33.22 20.62 2.73
C GLN A 38 32.96 19.92 1.41
N THR A 39 33.15 20.63 0.31
CA THR A 39 33.09 20.06 -1.03
C THR A 39 34.46 19.51 -1.44
N THR A 40 34.46 18.34 -2.08
CA THR A 40 35.66 17.78 -2.69
C THR A 40 35.38 17.60 -4.17
N GLY A 41 36.18 18.25 -5.03
CA GLY A 41 35.93 18.26 -6.47
C GLY A 41 34.59 18.88 -6.88
N GLY A 42 34.11 19.87 -6.14
CA GLY A 42 32.85 20.58 -6.40
C GLY A 42 31.58 19.82 -5.98
N LYS A 43 31.72 18.68 -5.30
CA LYS A 43 30.57 17.84 -4.89
C LYS A 43 30.67 17.51 -3.41
N THR A 44 29.50 17.40 -2.77
CA THR A 44 29.35 16.84 -1.42
C THR A 44 27.98 16.20 -1.29
N SER A 45 27.81 15.33 -0.30
CA SER A 45 26.53 14.71 0.01
C SER A 45 26.35 14.62 1.51
N PHE A 46 25.11 14.70 1.95
CA PHE A 46 24.75 14.46 3.33
C PHE A 46 23.45 13.66 3.42
N LYS A 47 23.24 13.04 4.55
CA LYS A 47 22.01 12.30 4.83
C LYS A 47 21.35 12.91 6.05
N PHE A 48 20.05 13.07 5.99
CA PHE A 48 19.23 13.42 7.15
C PHE A 48 18.06 12.47 7.22
N ARG A 49 17.54 12.28 8.41
CA ARG A 49 16.40 11.40 8.68
C ARG A 49 15.36 12.19 9.43
N ILE A 50 14.15 12.14 8.94
CA ILE A 50 12.95 12.60 9.64
C ILE A 50 12.16 11.35 10.02
N ASN A 51 11.91 11.20 11.32
CA ASN A 51 11.15 10.08 11.83
C ASN A 51 9.66 10.44 11.87
N TYR A 52 8.81 9.43 11.78
CA TYR A 52 7.40 9.58 12.11
C TYR A 52 7.25 10.14 13.55
N PRO A 53 6.34 11.09 13.81
CA PRO A 53 5.29 11.64 12.95
C PRO A 53 5.66 12.91 12.16
N ASP A 54 6.93 13.29 12.10
CA ASP A 54 7.36 14.56 11.52
C ASP A 54 7.53 14.54 9.99
N TRP A 55 6.96 13.53 9.34
CA TRP A 55 6.96 13.49 7.86
C TRP A 55 6.21 14.67 7.27
N GLY A 56 6.51 14.98 6.03
CA GLY A 56 5.90 16.09 5.32
C GLY A 56 6.84 16.77 4.34
N ARG A 57 6.57 18.01 4.05
CA ARG A 57 7.35 18.80 3.10
C ARG A 57 8.46 19.56 3.81
N TYR A 58 9.66 19.47 3.25
CA TYR A 58 10.85 20.12 3.78
C TYR A 58 11.55 20.92 2.70
N LEU A 59 12.02 22.11 3.05
CA LEU A 59 12.94 22.88 2.25
C LEU A 59 14.37 22.55 2.66
N VAL A 60 15.17 22.05 1.73
CA VAL A 60 16.61 21.90 1.87
C VAL A 60 17.27 23.12 1.27
N TYR A 61 17.85 23.96 2.10
CA TYR A 61 18.56 25.17 1.71
C TYR A 61 20.06 24.96 1.86
N VAL A 62 20.81 25.31 0.83
CA VAL A 62 22.27 25.19 0.81
C VAL A 62 22.87 26.54 0.41
N LYS A 63 23.84 27.00 1.18
CA LYS A 63 24.57 28.24 0.92
C LYS A 63 26.08 28.01 0.92
N ASP A 64 26.72 28.45 -0.12
CA ASP A 64 28.17 28.55 -0.13
C ASP A 64 28.58 29.79 0.69
N ARG A 65 29.46 29.56 1.68
CA ARG A 65 29.89 30.61 2.62
C ARG A 65 30.93 31.56 2.00
N GLU A 66 31.69 31.10 1.01
CA GLU A 66 32.73 31.91 0.36
C GLU A 66 32.15 32.81 -0.74
N SER A 67 31.39 32.25 -1.63
CA SER A 67 30.79 33.00 -2.74
C SER A 67 29.48 33.71 -2.39
N GLY A 68 28.83 33.30 -1.31
CA GLY A 68 27.51 33.76 -0.91
C GLY A 68 26.35 33.19 -1.74
N HIS A 69 26.63 32.35 -2.76
CA HIS A 69 25.59 31.73 -3.56
C HIS A 69 24.73 30.77 -2.72
N ALA A 70 23.45 30.81 -2.95
CA ALA A 70 22.50 29.96 -2.26
C ALA A 70 21.52 29.29 -3.24
N THR A 71 21.14 28.07 -2.93
CA THR A 71 20.10 27.34 -3.67
C THR A 71 19.27 26.54 -2.68
N GLY A 72 18.08 26.15 -3.10
CA GLY A 72 17.20 25.33 -2.29
C GLY A 72 16.28 24.50 -3.15
N GLY A 73 15.80 23.42 -2.56
CA GLY A 73 14.84 22.55 -3.19
C GLY A 73 13.91 21.95 -2.15
N THR A 74 12.68 21.69 -2.53
CA THR A 74 11.74 21.02 -1.65
C THR A 74 11.84 19.51 -1.81
N VAL A 75 11.77 18.82 -0.67
CA VAL A 75 11.66 17.37 -0.61
C VAL A 75 10.43 17.04 0.23
N TYR A 76 9.67 16.09 -0.26
CA TYR A 76 8.56 15.52 0.48
C TYR A 76 8.98 14.19 1.08
N ILE A 77 8.92 14.07 2.40
CA ILE A 77 9.30 12.88 3.15
C ILE A 77 8.03 12.17 3.55
N ASP A 78 7.81 10.99 2.97
CA ASP A 78 6.64 10.16 3.13
C ASP A 78 7.00 8.70 2.87
N TRP A 79 6.02 7.81 2.93
CA TRP A 79 6.14 6.42 2.51
C TRP A 79 6.61 6.26 1.06
N PRO A 80 7.16 5.09 0.70
CA PRO A 80 7.60 4.79 -0.66
C PRO A 80 6.53 5.03 -1.74
N ASP A 81 6.97 5.38 -2.95
CA ASP A 81 6.17 5.86 -4.09
C ASP A 81 4.95 5.03 -4.51
N TRP A 82 4.93 3.74 -4.20
CA TRP A 82 3.84 2.82 -4.55
C TRP A 82 2.59 2.95 -3.66
N ARG A 83 2.60 3.88 -2.70
CA ARG A 83 1.53 4.11 -1.73
C ARG A 83 0.88 5.47 -1.87
N GLY A 84 0.04 5.61 -2.90
CA GLY A 84 -0.93 6.70 -2.97
C GLY A 84 -0.41 8.08 -3.28
N ARG A 85 0.65 8.22 -4.06
CA ARG A 85 1.07 9.53 -4.58
C ARG A 85 0.21 9.99 -5.73
N SER A 86 -0.28 11.22 -5.63
CA SER A 86 -0.63 12.01 -6.81
C SER A 86 0.64 12.33 -7.61
N ASN A 87 0.60 12.14 -8.93
CA ASN A 87 1.72 12.46 -9.82
C ASN A 87 2.16 13.92 -9.65
N LYS A 88 3.45 14.14 -9.37
CA LYS A 88 4.06 15.46 -9.18
C LYS A 88 4.04 16.35 -10.41
N THR A 89 3.66 15.84 -11.56
CA THR A 89 3.72 16.52 -12.87
C THR A 89 2.37 17.05 -13.36
N ASP A 90 1.29 16.85 -12.60
CA ASP A 90 -0.02 17.34 -12.98
C ASP A 90 -0.21 18.77 -12.46
N PRO A 91 -0.41 19.79 -13.33
CA PRO A 91 -0.77 21.14 -12.92
C PRO A 91 -2.06 21.21 -12.11
N SER A 92 -2.93 20.17 -12.21
CA SER A 92 -4.10 19.98 -11.35
C SER A 92 -3.72 19.50 -9.93
N GLY A 93 -2.46 19.11 -9.68
CA GLY A 93 -1.93 18.67 -8.38
C GLY A 93 -2.04 19.72 -7.27
N ILE A 94 -2.28 20.96 -7.60
CA ILE A 94 -2.57 22.04 -6.67
C ILE A 94 -3.83 21.76 -5.82
N LYS A 95 -4.76 20.96 -6.34
CA LYS A 95 -6.01 20.56 -5.65
C LYS A 95 -5.90 19.24 -4.87
N MET A 96 -4.75 18.57 -4.90
CA MET A 96 -4.56 17.28 -4.24
C MET A 96 -3.99 17.47 -2.83
N LEU A 97 -4.69 16.92 -1.85
CA LEU A 97 -4.23 16.85 -0.47
C LEU A 97 -3.25 15.68 -0.30
N ALA A 98 -2.00 15.99 0.02
CA ALA A 98 -1.04 14.98 0.40
C ALA A 98 -1.13 14.75 1.90
N PHE A 99 -1.42 13.53 2.31
CA PHE A 99 -1.42 13.09 3.69
C PHE A 99 -0.78 11.69 3.80
N SER A 100 -0.40 11.28 4.98
CA SER A 100 0.26 10.00 5.23
C SER A 100 -0.39 9.21 6.35
N LEU A 101 -0.22 7.90 6.27
CA LEU A 101 -0.57 6.95 7.32
C LEU A 101 0.69 6.55 8.10
N ASP A 102 0.54 6.14 9.36
CA ASP A 102 1.65 5.76 10.22
C ASP A 102 2.24 4.39 9.91
N LYS A 103 1.52 3.53 9.19
CA LYS A 103 1.97 2.18 8.82
C LYS A 103 1.56 1.83 7.39
N ASP A 104 2.25 0.83 6.88
CA ASP A 104 2.00 0.24 5.56
C ASP A 104 0.78 -0.68 5.51
N SER A 105 0.58 -1.43 6.57
CA SER A 105 -0.56 -2.31 6.75
C SER A 105 -0.86 -2.44 8.23
N TYR A 106 -2.08 -2.80 8.53
CA TYR A 106 -2.62 -2.90 9.87
C TYR A 106 -3.22 -4.27 10.10
N GLU A 107 -3.23 -4.69 11.35
CA GLU A 107 -4.00 -5.85 11.80
C GLU A 107 -5.32 -5.39 12.42
N ILE A 108 -6.33 -6.26 12.38
CA ILE A 108 -7.61 -5.97 13.04
C ILE A 108 -7.40 -5.67 14.51
N GLY A 109 -8.04 -4.61 15.00
CA GLY A 109 -7.94 -4.11 16.38
C GLY A 109 -6.82 -3.09 16.61
N GLU A 110 -5.91 -2.89 15.66
CA GLU A 110 -4.95 -1.79 15.72
C GLU A 110 -5.63 -0.43 15.49
N THR A 111 -4.92 0.63 15.84
CA THR A 111 -5.31 2.01 15.55
C THR A 111 -4.42 2.57 14.46
N ALA A 112 -5.02 3.02 13.38
CA ALA A 112 -4.34 3.74 12.33
C ALA A 112 -4.33 5.25 12.64
N THR A 113 -3.23 5.91 12.25
CA THR A 113 -3.09 7.36 12.38
C THR A 113 -2.80 7.96 11.02
N ALA A 114 -3.65 8.90 10.59
CA ALA A 114 -3.39 9.73 9.44
C ALA A 114 -2.97 11.14 9.88
N ILE A 115 -2.07 11.76 9.14
CA ILE A 115 -1.57 13.10 9.39
C ILE A 115 -2.08 14.03 8.30
N ILE A 116 -2.91 15.00 8.70
CA ILE A 116 -3.50 16.00 7.82
C ILE A 116 -2.74 17.30 8.02
N PRO A 117 -2.24 17.94 6.94
CA PRO A 117 -1.52 19.21 7.04
C PRO A 117 -2.38 20.29 7.67
N ALA A 118 -1.72 21.26 8.33
CA ALA A 118 -2.38 22.43 8.90
C ALA A 118 -3.14 23.23 7.85
N ALA A 119 -4.31 23.73 8.23
CA ALA A 119 -5.14 24.58 7.38
C ALA A 119 -5.95 25.54 8.25
N ALA A 120 -5.60 26.81 8.24
CA ALA A 120 -6.22 27.82 9.09
C ALA A 120 -7.75 27.91 8.86
N GLY A 121 -8.52 27.69 9.92
CA GLY A 121 -9.99 27.61 9.87
C GLY A 121 -10.53 26.46 9.04
N GLY A 122 -9.69 25.48 8.69
CA GLY A 122 -10.04 24.38 7.81
C GLY A 122 -10.88 23.31 8.48
N ARG A 123 -11.77 22.68 7.70
CA ARG A 123 -12.53 21.49 8.08
C ARG A 123 -12.31 20.39 7.08
N ALA A 124 -12.05 19.20 7.58
CA ALA A 124 -11.90 18.01 6.76
C ALA A 124 -13.14 17.11 6.87
N LEU A 125 -13.73 16.75 5.75
CA LEU A 125 -14.64 15.63 5.67
C LEU A 125 -13.81 14.38 5.42
N VAL A 126 -13.85 13.46 6.36
CA VAL A 126 -13.10 12.19 6.31
C VAL A 126 -14.07 11.06 6.08
N SER A 127 -13.78 10.19 5.12
CA SER A 127 -14.52 8.93 4.93
C SER A 127 -13.56 7.74 4.81
N LEU A 128 -14.03 6.60 5.34
CA LEU A 128 -13.42 5.28 5.14
C LEU A 128 -14.34 4.49 4.23
N GLU A 129 -13.81 4.06 3.10
CA GLU A 129 -14.58 3.50 1.99
C GLU A 129 -13.96 2.17 1.55
N ASN A 130 -14.79 1.15 1.36
CA ASN A 130 -14.37 -0.07 0.69
C ASN A 130 -14.76 -0.05 -0.81
N GLY A 131 -14.70 -1.18 -1.49
CA GLY A 131 -15.05 -1.29 -2.91
C GLY A 131 -16.51 -0.91 -3.24
N SER A 132 -17.41 -0.83 -2.27
CA SER A 132 -18.86 -0.67 -2.51
C SER A 132 -19.57 0.31 -1.60
N THR A 133 -19.08 0.55 -0.39
CA THR A 133 -19.80 1.34 0.64
C THR A 133 -18.88 2.27 1.41
N VAL A 134 -19.43 3.35 1.95
CA VAL A 134 -18.81 4.19 2.97
C VAL A 134 -19.04 3.55 4.32
N LEU A 135 -17.97 3.06 4.97
CA LEU A 135 -18.05 2.42 6.27
C LEU A 135 -18.16 3.43 7.42
N GLN A 136 -17.45 4.53 7.29
CA GLN A 136 -17.43 5.59 8.31
C GLN A 136 -17.26 6.95 7.64
N GLN A 137 -17.92 7.97 8.18
CA GLN A 137 -17.77 9.34 7.74
C GLN A 137 -17.83 10.29 8.94
N GLN A 138 -16.96 11.29 8.96
CA GLN A 138 -16.93 12.30 10.02
C GLN A 138 -16.32 13.62 9.55
N TRP A 139 -16.74 14.72 10.20
CA TRP A 139 -16.08 16.00 10.09
C TRP A 139 -15.01 16.15 11.15
N LEU A 140 -13.91 16.78 10.77
CA LEU A 140 -12.77 17.07 11.64
C LEU A 140 -12.36 18.53 11.46
N GLU A 141 -12.22 19.26 12.56
CA GLU A 141 -11.60 20.58 12.56
C GLU A 141 -10.09 20.41 12.40
N VAL A 142 -9.51 21.10 11.46
CA VAL A 142 -8.08 21.02 11.16
C VAL A 142 -7.34 22.14 11.89
N SER A 143 -6.20 21.85 12.46
CA SER A 143 -5.39 22.81 13.21
C SER A 143 -4.91 23.97 12.31
N ASP A 144 -4.90 25.17 12.86
CA ASP A 144 -4.36 26.36 12.21
C ASP A 144 -2.82 26.32 12.16
N GLN A 145 -2.21 25.64 13.12
CA GLN A 145 -0.74 25.50 13.25
C GLN A 145 -0.38 24.06 13.55
N GLY A 146 0.47 23.48 12.73
CA GLY A 146 0.91 22.09 12.85
C GLY A 146 -0.13 21.08 12.35
N ASP A 147 0.33 19.86 12.10
CA ASP A 147 -0.47 18.82 11.50
C ASP A 147 -1.56 18.30 12.45
N THR A 148 -2.72 17.99 11.89
CA THR A 148 -3.82 17.36 12.61
C THR A 148 -3.71 15.84 12.52
N LYS A 149 -3.76 15.16 13.66
CA LYS A 149 -3.78 13.69 13.71
C LYS A 149 -5.21 13.19 13.71
N LEU A 150 -5.52 12.36 12.73
CA LEU A 150 -6.75 11.59 12.66
C LEU A 150 -6.45 10.16 13.07
N THR A 151 -7.13 9.65 14.08
CA THR A 151 -7.02 8.25 14.51
C THR A 151 -8.33 7.52 14.28
N PHE A 152 -8.24 6.27 13.81
CA PHE A 152 -9.38 5.38 13.67
C PHE A 152 -9.01 3.94 13.95
N LYS A 153 -9.96 3.16 14.43
CA LYS A 153 -9.76 1.77 14.79
C LYS A 153 -9.97 0.87 13.57
N ILE A 154 -9.07 -0.08 13.37
CA ILE A 154 -9.18 -1.06 12.28
C ILE A 154 -10.17 -2.15 12.68
N THR A 155 -11.20 -2.32 11.88
CA THR A 155 -12.28 -3.29 12.09
C THR A 155 -12.23 -4.43 11.06
N PRO A 156 -12.90 -5.58 11.32
CA PRO A 156 -12.90 -6.71 10.37
C PRO A 156 -13.46 -6.36 8.98
N GLU A 157 -14.43 -5.45 8.90
CA GLU A 157 -15.07 -5.02 7.65
C GLU A 157 -14.10 -4.22 6.73
N MET A 158 -12.97 -3.77 7.27
CA MET A 158 -11.96 -3.05 6.53
C MET A 158 -10.98 -3.97 5.77
N ALA A 159 -11.01 -5.28 6.03
CA ALA A 159 -10.18 -6.24 5.31
C ALA A 159 -10.79 -6.59 3.94
N PRO A 160 -9.99 -6.77 2.87
CA PRO A 160 -8.53 -6.72 2.81
C PRO A 160 -7.93 -5.31 2.75
N ASN A 161 -8.70 -4.31 2.38
CA ASN A 161 -8.31 -2.91 2.39
C ASN A 161 -9.53 -1.99 2.37
N VAL A 162 -9.32 -0.78 2.86
CA VAL A 162 -10.22 0.37 2.67
C VAL A 162 -9.43 1.54 2.12
N TYR A 163 -10.15 2.57 1.72
CA TYR A 163 -9.58 3.84 1.27
C TYR A 163 -9.96 4.93 2.27
N LEU A 164 -8.96 5.63 2.77
CA LEU A 164 -9.15 6.84 3.54
C LEU A 164 -9.24 8.00 2.55
N HIS A 165 -10.42 8.59 2.45
CA HIS A 165 -10.67 9.77 1.63
C HIS A 165 -10.80 11.00 2.54
N ILE A 166 -10.09 12.07 2.23
CA ILE A 166 -10.10 13.33 2.96
C ILE A 166 -10.40 14.46 1.99
N SER A 167 -11.49 15.17 2.23
CA SER A 167 -11.83 16.43 1.57
C SER A 167 -11.62 17.57 2.54
N LEU A 168 -10.58 18.37 2.34
CA LEU A 168 -10.24 19.51 3.16
C LEU A 168 -10.83 20.78 2.54
N LEU A 169 -11.65 21.49 3.32
CA LEU A 169 -12.22 22.77 3.00
C LEU A 169 -11.57 23.84 3.86
N GLN A 170 -11.09 24.90 3.22
CA GLN A 170 -10.57 26.09 3.90
C GLN A 170 -11.54 27.25 3.73
N PRO A 171 -11.75 28.09 4.76
CA PRO A 171 -12.56 29.29 4.61
C PRO A 171 -11.92 30.23 3.62
N HIS A 172 -12.73 30.99 2.95
CA HIS A 172 -12.34 32.11 2.15
C HIS A 172 -11.58 33.13 3.03
N ALA A 173 -10.26 33.15 2.94
CA ALA A 173 -9.48 34.21 3.58
C ALA A 173 -9.59 35.47 2.72
N GLN A 174 -9.76 36.61 3.35
CA GLN A 174 -9.75 37.93 2.69
C GLN A 174 -8.37 38.28 2.15
N THR A 175 -7.86 37.46 1.25
CA THR A 175 -6.61 37.70 0.50
C THR A 175 -6.93 37.92 -0.97
N VAL A 176 -5.97 38.37 -1.73
CA VAL A 176 -6.09 38.81 -3.12
C VAL A 176 -6.76 37.80 -4.06
N ASN A 177 -6.89 36.54 -3.65
CA ASN A 177 -7.65 35.48 -4.31
C ASN A 177 -8.86 35.09 -3.47
N ASP A 178 -9.97 35.62 -3.83
CA ASP A 178 -11.28 35.44 -3.18
C ASP A 178 -11.92 34.03 -3.40
N LEU A 179 -11.14 32.99 -3.62
CA LEU A 179 -11.63 31.64 -3.88
C LEU A 179 -11.45 30.73 -2.66
N PRO A 180 -12.51 30.05 -2.21
CA PRO A 180 -12.39 29.04 -1.18
C PRO A 180 -11.48 27.90 -1.66
N ILE A 181 -10.53 27.53 -0.82
CA ILE A 181 -9.58 26.49 -1.14
C ILE A 181 -10.19 25.14 -0.73
N ARG A 182 -10.24 24.25 -1.68
CA ARG A 182 -10.67 22.88 -1.49
C ARG A 182 -9.61 21.93 -1.99
N MET A 183 -9.24 20.97 -1.15
CA MET A 183 -8.28 19.93 -1.48
C MET A 183 -8.85 18.56 -1.11
N TYR A 184 -8.53 17.55 -1.88
CA TYR A 184 -8.92 16.18 -1.57
C TYR A 184 -7.75 15.23 -1.79
N GLY A 185 -7.72 14.16 -1.01
CA GLY A 185 -6.73 13.10 -1.14
C GLY A 185 -7.32 11.76 -0.77
N ILE A 186 -6.76 10.70 -1.34
CA ILE A 186 -7.14 9.32 -1.08
C ILE A 186 -5.89 8.50 -0.82
N ALA A 187 -5.93 7.69 0.23
CA ALA A 187 -4.87 6.73 0.54
C ALA A 187 -5.44 5.35 0.83
N PRO A 188 -4.87 4.28 0.28
CA PRO A 188 -5.26 2.93 0.62
C PRO A 188 -4.77 2.57 2.03
N VAL A 189 -5.62 1.89 2.79
CA VAL A 189 -5.33 1.33 4.12
C VAL A 189 -5.41 -0.18 3.99
N PHE A 190 -4.27 -0.87 4.01
CA PHE A 190 -4.23 -2.33 3.89
C PHE A 190 -4.46 -2.98 5.25
N VAL A 191 -5.34 -3.98 5.28
CA VAL A 191 -5.75 -4.64 6.51
C VAL A 191 -5.57 -6.15 6.40
N THR A 192 -4.88 -6.73 7.35
CA THR A 192 -4.67 -8.18 7.43
C THR A 192 -5.51 -8.75 8.57
N ASN A 193 -6.37 -9.70 8.24
CA ASN A 193 -7.06 -10.52 9.21
C ASN A 193 -6.35 -11.86 9.38
N ARG A 194 -5.55 -12.02 10.44
CA ARG A 194 -4.82 -13.29 10.69
C ARG A 194 -5.75 -14.49 10.92
N GLN A 195 -7.00 -14.24 11.27
CA GLN A 195 -7.96 -15.34 11.45
C GLN A 195 -8.30 -16.03 10.13
N THR A 196 -8.24 -15.30 9.01
CA THR A 196 -8.53 -15.84 7.68
C THR A 196 -7.35 -16.58 7.04
N ILE A 197 -6.20 -16.62 7.70
CA ILE A 197 -5.00 -17.29 7.18
C ILE A 197 -4.84 -18.66 7.81
N LEU A 198 -4.83 -19.70 6.97
CA LEU A 198 -4.35 -21.04 7.31
C LEU A 198 -2.89 -21.19 6.90
N GLN A 199 -2.14 -21.95 7.68
CA GLN A 199 -0.74 -22.26 7.40
C GLN A 199 -0.52 -23.77 7.36
N PRO A 200 -1.00 -24.46 6.31
CA PRO A 200 -0.75 -25.87 6.13
C PRO A 200 0.74 -26.17 6.11
N GLN A 201 1.11 -27.33 6.61
CA GLN A 201 2.48 -27.84 6.59
C GLN A 201 2.47 -29.25 6.04
N ILE A 202 3.42 -29.55 5.17
CA ILE A 202 3.62 -30.87 4.57
C ILE A 202 4.93 -31.44 5.09
N LYS A 203 4.89 -32.67 5.57
CA LYS A 203 6.09 -33.45 5.91
C LYS A 203 6.10 -34.75 5.12
N MET A 204 7.14 -34.92 4.31
CA MET A 204 7.36 -36.13 3.52
C MET A 204 8.85 -36.45 3.41
N PRO A 205 9.27 -37.66 3.04
CA PRO A 205 10.68 -37.97 2.77
C PRO A 205 11.21 -37.17 1.56
N GLU A 206 12.45 -36.72 1.66
CA GLU A 206 13.12 -35.99 0.56
C GLU A 206 13.45 -36.92 -0.63
N VAL A 207 13.70 -38.19 -0.36
CA VAL A 207 14.02 -39.20 -1.38
C VAL A 207 12.96 -40.31 -1.34
N LEU A 208 12.34 -40.51 -2.48
CA LEU A 208 11.35 -41.55 -2.68
C LEU A 208 11.88 -42.65 -3.60
N ARG A 209 11.50 -43.92 -3.34
CA ARG A 209 11.81 -45.03 -4.22
C ARG A 209 10.59 -45.40 -5.09
N PRO A 210 10.80 -45.63 -6.40
CA PRO A 210 9.72 -46.11 -7.26
C PRO A 210 9.08 -47.40 -6.71
N GLU A 211 7.81 -47.56 -6.97
CA GLU A 211 6.97 -48.72 -6.58
C GLU A 211 6.88 -48.98 -5.08
N THR A 212 7.35 -48.06 -4.24
CA THR A 212 7.23 -48.19 -2.78
C THR A 212 6.19 -47.23 -2.21
N ASP A 213 5.68 -47.58 -1.07
CA ASP A 213 4.79 -46.75 -0.29
C ASP A 213 5.62 -45.67 0.46
N PHE A 214 5.07 -44.45 0.54
CA PHE A 214 5.63 -43.37 1.33
C PHE A 214 4.53 -42.59 2.05
N ASN A 215 4.89 -41.97 3.14
CA ASN A 215 3.96 -41.23 3.99
C ASN A 215 4.09 -39.73 3.75
N VAL A 216 2.95 -39.06 3.59
CA VAL A 216 2.82 -37.62 3.58
C VAL A 216 1.97 -37.19 4.76
N THR A 217 2.54 -36.44 5.68
CA THR A 217 1.84 -35.95 6.86
C THR A 217 1.49 -34.47 6.66
N VAL A 218 0.22 -34.15 6.85
CA VAL A 218 -0.32 -32.79 6.76
C VAL A 218 -0.72 -32.34 8.14
N SER A 219 -0.32 -31.13 8.49
CA SER A 219 -0.68 -30.43 9.74
C SER A 219 -0.96 -28.95 9.46
N GLU A 220 -1.51 -28.24 10.45
CA GLU A 220 -1.67 -26.79 10.39
C GLU A 220 -0.84 -26.16 11.52
N LYS A 221 -0.01 -25.16 11.18
CA LYS A 221 1.03 -24.59 12.06
C LYS A 221 0.48 -24.00 13.36
N SER A 222 -0.66 -23.33 13.30
CA SER A 222 -1.33 -22.70 14.46
C SER A 222 -2.35 -23.62 15.13
N GLY A 223 -2.51 -24.82 14.59
CA GLY A 223 -3.46 -25.83 15.09
C GLY A 223 -4.92 -25.53 14.74
N LYS A 224 -5.22 -24.64 13.78
CA LYS A 224 -6.58 -24.40 13.30
C LYS A 224 -7.13 -25.65 12.59
N PRO A 225 -8.45 -25.93 12.69
CA PRO A 225 -9.07 -26.94 11.85
C PRO A 225 -9.05 -26.49 10.39
N MET A 226 -8.95 -27.43 9.47
CA MET A 226 -9.00 -27.15 8.04
C MET A 226 -9.54 -28.31 7.22
N THR A 227 -10.21 -28.00 6.12
CA THR A 227 -10.50 -28.96 5.07
C THR A 227 -9.49 -28.74 3.95
N TYR A 228 -8.84 -29.81 3.48
CA TYR A 228 -7.76 -29.67 2.50
C TYR A 228 -7.78 -30.77 1.43
N THR A 229 -7.14 -30.46 0.32
CA THR A 229 -6.77 -31.40 -0.73
C THR A 229 -5.26 -31.55 -0.79
N LEU A 230 -4.79 -32.75 -1.16
CA LEU A 230 -3.39 -33.08 -1.33
C LEU A 230 -3.13 -33.51 -2.77
N ALA A 231 -2.19 -32.88 -3.44
CA ALA A 231 -1.74 -33.24 -4.77
C ALA A 231 -0.26 -33.63 -4.73
N ILE A 232 0.09 -34.70 -5.44
CA ILE A 232 1.48 -35.08 -5.73
C ILE A 232 1.62 -35.08 -7.24
N VAL A 233 2.44 -34.18 -7.75
CA VAL A 233 2.57 -33.92 -9.20
C VAL A 233 4.03 -33.92 -9.61
N ASP A 234 4.31 -34.43 -10.79
CA ASP A 234 5.60 -34.35 -11.46
C ASP A 234 6.04 -32.88 -11.55
N ASP A 235 7.20 -32.59 -10.94
CA ASP A 235 7.72 -31.22 -10.85
C ASP A 235 8.11 -30.68 -12.24
N GLY A 236 8.61 -31.53 -13.13
CA GLY A 236 8.93 -31.16 -14.51
C GLY A 236 7.67 -30.76 -15.32
N LEU A 237 6.52 -31.39 -15.03
CA LEU A 237 5.24 -30.99 -15.63
C LEU A 237 4.79 -29.62 -15.11
N LEU A 238 4.96 -29.36 -13.82
CA LEU A 238 4.62 -28.07 -13.20
C LEU A 238 5.52 -26.94 -13.74
N ASP A 239 6.82 -27.21 -13.88
CA ASP A 239 7.75 -26.23 -14.43
C ASP A 239 7.48 -25.93 -15.92
N LEU A 240 7.13 -26.94 -16.70
CA LEU A 240 6.77 -26.77 -18.12
C LEU A 240 5.52 -25.88 -18.30
N THR A 241 4.57 -25.97 -17.37
CA THR A 241 3.32 -25.21 -17.39
C THR A 241 3.40 -23.91 -16.58
N ASN A 242 4.51 -23.62 -15.92
CA ASN A 242 4.65 -22.54 -14.93
C ASN A 242 3.57 -22.60 -13.83
N PHE A 243 3.10 -23.80 -13.52
CA PHE A 243 2.05 -23.99 -12.52
C PHE A 243 2.59 -23.76 -11.11
N LYS A 244 1.95 -22.86 -10.37
CA LYS A 244 2.22 -22.63 -8.95
C LYS A 244 1.14 -23.26 -8.10
N THR A 245 1.49 -23.65 -6.87
CA THR A 245 0.48 -24.09 -5.90
C THR A 245 -0.61 -23.01 -5.80
N PRO A 246 -1.89 -23.34 -6.02
CA PRO A 246 -2.97 -22.38 -5.89
C PRO A 246 -2.97 -21.73 -4.51
N ASP A 247 -3.10 -20.40 -4.48
CA ASP A 247 -3.16 -19.62 -3.25
C ASP A 247 -4.55 -19.02 -3.07
N PRO A 248 -5.48 -19.76 -2.44
CA PRO A 248 -6.85 -19.32 -2.29
C PRO A 248 -6.98 -18.10 -1.37
N TRP A 249 -6.04 -17.90 -0.44
CA TRP A 249 -6.11 -16.73 0.43
C TRP A 249 -5.88 -15.43 -0.36
N ASN A 250 -4.85 -15.40 -1.19
CA ASN A 250 -4.57 -14.23 -2.04
C ASN A 250 -5.69 -13.98 -3.08
N GLU A 251 -6.41 -15.02 -3.49
CA GLU A 251 -7.52 -14.89 -4.42
C GLU A 251 -8.78 -14.32 -3.74
N PHE A 252 -9.18 -14.91 -2.62
CA PHE A 252 -10.40 -14.50 -1.89
C PHE A 252 -10.23 -13.21 -1.10
N TYR A 253 -9.00 -12.88 -0.67
CA TYR A 253 -8.65 -11.65 0.01
C TYR A 253 -7.76 -10.75 -0.86
N ALA A 254 -7.97 -10.81 -2.17
CA ALA A 254 -7.37 -9.87 -3.11
C ALA A 254 -7.76 -8.44 -2.75
N ARG A 255 -6.86 -7.50 -3.00
CA ARG A 255 -7.13 -6.07 -2.77
C ARG A 255 -8.28 -5.60 -3.65
N GLU A 256 -9.24 -4.95 -3.04
CA GLU A 256 -10.37 -4.35 -3.73
C GLU A 256 -10.00 -2.97 -4.30
N ALA A 257 -10.45 -2.69 -5.52
CA ALA A 257 -10.33 -1.37 -6.09
C ALA A 257 -11.36 -0.41 -5.46
N LEU A 258 -11.07 0.89 -5.45
CA LEU A 258 -12.02 1.90 -5.03
C LEU A 258 -13.20 1.91 -6.02
N GLY A 259 -14.37 1.49 -5.55
CA GLY A 259 -15.60 1.45 -6.36
C GLY A 259 -16.48 2.69 -6.20
N ILE A 260 -16.25 3.49 -5.16
CA ILE A 260 -17.02 4.70 -4.87
C ILE A 260 -16.53 5.83 -5.78
N ARG A 261 -17.49 6.53 -6.39
CA ARG A 261 -17.21 7.72 -7.20
C ARG A 261 -17.67 8.95 -6.43
N THR A 262 -16.75 9.87 -6.20
CA THR A 262 -17.04 11.15 -5.57
C THR A 262 -17.27 12.21 -6.65
N TRP A 263 -18.36 12.96 -6.54
CA TRP A 263 -18.68 14.08 -7.41
C TRP A 263 -18.49 15.38 -6.64
N ASP A 264 -17.91 16.33 -7.31
CA ASP A 264 -17.67 17.64 -6.77
C ASP A 264 -18.42 18.68 -7.61
N MET A 265 -19.41 19.31 -6.99
CA MET A 265 -20.26 20.33 -7.61
C MET A 265 -19.90 21.75 -7.13
N TYR A 266 -18.77 21.91 -6.46
CA TYR A 266 -18.42 23.18 -5.82
C TYR A 266 -18.29 24.33 -6.82
N ASP A 267 -17.67 24.07 -7.95
CA ASP A 267 -17.50 25.07 -9.01
C ASP A 267 -18.85 25.45 -9.67
N ASP A 268 -19.81 24.53 -9.68
CA ASP A 268 -21.16 24.76 -10.21
C ASP A 268 -21.98 25.63 -9.24
N VAL A 269 -21.78 25.47 -7.95
CA VAL A 269 -22.50 26.22 -6.91
C VAL A 269 -21.99 27.66 -6.81
N LEU A 270 -20.71 27.91 -7.01
CA LEU A 270 -20.15 29.25 -6.91
C LEU A 270 -20.21 30.06 -8.21
N GLY A 271 -20.77 29.50 -9.28
CA GLY A 271 -20.96 30.23 -10.55
C GLY A 271 -19.64 30.69 -11.21
N ALA A 272 -18.54 30.01 -10.93
CA ALA A 272 -17.26 30.27 -11.57
C ALA A 272 -17.30 29.75 -13.01
N SER A 273 -17.49 30.66 -13.94
CA SER A 273 -17.57 30.41 -15.36
C SER A 273 -16.32 29.77 -15.93
N GLY A 274 -16.49 28.67 -16.65
CA GLY A 274 -15.62 28.28 -17.73
C GLY A 274 -14.37 27.50 -17.41
N GLY A 275 -14.47 26.22 -17.17
CA GLY A 275 -13.37 25.29 -17.24
C GLY A 275 -13.79 23.94 -17.79
N ARG A 276 -13.22 23.57 -18.92
CA ARG A 276 -13.51 22.35 -19.70
C ARG A 276 -13.28 21.10 -18.85
N TYR A 277 -14.25 20.21 -18.89
CA TYR A 277 -14.13 18.84 -18.41
C TYR A 277 -13.11 18.07 -19.25
N SER A 278 -12.08 17.52 -18.66
CA SER A 278 -11.27 16.47 -19.24
C SER A 278 -11.48 15.19 -18.45
N SER A 279 -12.20 14.26 -19.06
CA SER A 279 -12.34 12.90 -18.54
C SER A 279 -11.06 12.13 -18.80
N LEU A 280 -10.45 11.63 -17.72
CA LEU A 280 -9.33 10.71 -17.78
C LEU A 280 -9.84 9.29 -17.44
N PHE A 281 -10.13 8.53 -18.47
CA PHE A 281 -10.26 7.07 -18.35
C PHE A 281 -9.23 6.41 -19.25
N SER A 282 -8.30 5.69 -18.64
CA SER A 282 -7.42 4.76 -19.31
C SER A 282 -7.89 3.34 -19.02
N THR A 283 -8.37 2.66 -20.04
CA THR A 283 -8.72 1.24 -19.99
C THR A 283 -7.48 0.44 -20.35
N GLY A 284 -6.99 -0.41 -19.43
CA GLY A 284 -5.93 -1.37 -19.69
C GLY A 284 -6.49 -2.58 -20.45
N GLY A 285 -5.86 -2.95 -21.55
CA GLY A 285 -6.23 -4.10 -22.35
C GLY A 285 -5.50 -5.37 -21.93
N ASP A 286 -6.22 -6.46 -21.93
CA ASP A 286 -5.76 -7.83 -21.69
C ASP A 286 -4.85 -8.31 -22.82
N ALA A 287 -3.69 -8.87 -22.44
CA ALA A 287 -2.82 -9.59 -23.36
C ALA A 287 -3.02 -11.09 -23.19
N SER A 288 -3.61 -11.73 -24.20
CA SER A 288 -3.77 -13.19 -24.24
C SER A 288 -2.45 -13.87 -24.63
N LEU A 289 -2.00 -14.82 -23.80
CA LEU A 289 -0.86 -15.67 -24.07
C LEU A 289 -1.29 -16.89 -24.88
N LYS A 290 -0.56 -17.17 -25.99
CA LYS A 290 -0.73 -18.38 -26.79
C LYS A 290 -0.01 -19.56 -26.13
N PRO A 291 -0.57 -20.78 -26.16
CA PRO A 291 0.10 -21.97 -25.63
C PRO A 291 1.23 -22.43 -26.55
N ALA A 292 2.35 -22.83 -25.95
CA ALA A 292 3.48 -23.45 -26.65
C ALA A 292 3.31 -24.96 -26.72
N ASP A 293 3.62 -25.53 -27.88
CA ASP A 293 3.57 -26.98 -28.14
C ASP A 293 4.62 -27.73 -27.29
N ALA A 294 4.15 -28.66 -26.49
CA ALA A 294 4.99 -29.49 -25.62
C ALA A 294 5.39 -30.81 -26.31
N LYS A 295 6.68 -31.11 -26.32
CA LYS A 295 7.22 -32.42 -26.76
C LYS A 295 6.89 -33.50 -25.72
N ALA A 296 6.33 -34.62 -26.20
CA ALA A 296 5.93 -35.76 -25.39
C ALA A 296 7.08 -36.38 -24.60
N ASN A 297 6.90 -36.51 -23.30
CA ASN A 297 7.81 -37.17 -22.36
C ASN A 297 7.64 -38.70 -22.43
N ARG A 298 8.73 -39.49 -22.36
CA ARG A 298 8.73 -40.94 -22.46
C ARG A 298 8.08 -41.68 -21.27
N PHE A 299 7.92 -40.99 -20.15
CA PHE A 299 7.27 -41.54 -18.95
C PHE A 299 5.95 -40.81 -18.69
N LYS A 300 4.94 -41.54 -18.27
CA LYS A 300 3.69 -40.93 -17.87
C LYS A 300 3.94 -40.06 -16.64
N PRO A 301 3.56 -38.77 -16.67
CA PRO A 301 3.76 -37.89 -15.51
C PRO A 301 2.99 -38.43 -14.31
N VAL A 302 3.56 -38.27 -13.13
CA VAL A 302 2.87 -38.57 -11.87
C VAL A 302 1.90 -37.44 -11.59
N VAL A 303 0.62 -37.72 -11.56
CA VAL A 303 -0.44 -36.81 -11.12
C VAL A 303 -1.35 -37.56 -10.20
N LYS A 304 -1.31 -37.25 -8.92
CA LYS A 304 -2.17 -37.85 -7.89
C LYS A 304 -2.83 -36.74 -7.10
N PHE A 305 -4.15 -36.76 -7.08
CA PHE A 305 -4.96 -35.77 -6.34
C PHE A 305 -5.91 -36.56 -5.43
N ILE A 306 -5.89 -36.20 -4.14
CA ILE A 306 -6.70 -36.85 -3.12
C ILE A 306 -7.37 -35.85 -2.19
N GLY A 307 -8.49 -36.21 -1.64
CA GLY A 307 -9.30 -35.37 -0.75
C GLY A 307 -10.69 -35.08 -1.33
N PRO A 308 -11.44 -34.13 -0.73
CA PRO A 308 -11.07 -33.36 0.46
C PRO A 308 -11.00 -34.17 1.74
N PHE A 309 -10.14 -33.77 2.68
CA PHE A 309 -10.01 -34.32 4.01
C PHE A 309 -10.24 -33.23 5.06
N TYR A 310 -10.89 -33.59 6.16
CA TYR A 310 -11.05 -32.70 7.30
C TYR A 310 -9.98 -33.00 8.36
N LEU A 311 -9.24 -31.95 8.75
CA LEU A 311 -8.26 -31.99 9.84
C LEU A 311 -8.83 -31.27 11.05
N ALA A 312 -9.06 -31.99 12.14
CA ALA A 312 -9.52 -31.39 13.38
C ALA A 312 -8.43 -30.53 14.06
N LYS A 313 -8.87 -29.61 14.92
CA LYS A 313 -8.01 -28.68 15.65
C LYS A 313 -6.84 -29.38 16.35
N GLY A 314 -5.61 -28.94 16.11
CA GLY A 314 -4.40 -29.47 16.73
C GLY A 314 -4.01 -30.88 16.32
N LYS A 315 -4.62 -31.43 15.27
CA LYS A 315 -4.32 -32.77 14.76
C LYS A 315 -3.39 -32.70 13.55
N GLN A 316 -2.81 -33.82 13.23
CA GLN A 316 -2.12 -34.12 11.96
C GLN A 316 -2.71 -35.35 11.33
N GLN A 317 -2.62 -35.45 10.01
CA GLN A 317 -3.11 -36.61 9.27
C GLN A 317 -2.03 -37.12 8.34
N THR A 318 -1.80 -38.42 8.34
CA THR A 318 -0.82 -39.07 7.49
C THR A 318 -1.54 -39.87 6.39
N HIS A 319 -1.09 -39.67 5.17
CA HIS A 319 -1.55 -40.34 3.97
C HIS A 319 -0.44 -41.25 3.47
N THR A 320 -0.71 -42.53 3.34
CA THR A 320 0.19 -43.50 2.71
C THR A 320 -0.12 -43.57 1.22
N LEU A 321 0.87 -43.21 0.40
CA LEU A 321 0.76 -43.13 -1.05
C LEU A 321 1.81 -44.01 -1.69
N LYS A 322 1.48 -44.62 -2.83
CA LYS A 322 2.42 -45.38 -3.64
C LYS A 322 2.91 -44.54 -4.81
N LEU A 323 4.22 -44.47 -4.96
CA LEU A 323 4.84 -43.86 -6.15
C LEU A 323 4.83 -44.91 -7.28
N PRO A 324 4.33 -44.60 -8.48
CA PRO A 324 4.47 -45.52 -9.63
C PRO A 324 5.94 -45.60 -10.08
N MET A 325 6.19 -46.42 -11.10
CA MET A 325 7.51 -46.46 -11.74
C MET A 325 7.80 -45.09 -12.38
N TYR A 326 8.58 -44.27 -11.69
CA TYR A 326 8.87 -42.90 -12.06
C TYR A 326 10.28 -42.52 -11.62
N VAL A 327 10.98 -41.79 -12.49
CA VAL A 327 12.30 -41.21 -12.22
C VAL A 327 12.22 -39.72 -12.47
N GLY A 328 12.40 -38.91 -11.44
CA GLY A 328 12.28 -37.46 -11.47
C GLY A 328 11.94 -36.89 -10.10
N SER A 329 11.60 -35.60 -10.04
CA SER A 329 11.13 -34.93 -8.82
C SER A 329 9.61 -34.83 -8.82
N VAL A 330 9.02 -34.92 -7.64
CA VAL A 330 7.59 -34.70 -7.41
C VAL A 330 7.39 -33.59 -6.39
N ARG A 331 6.40 -32.75 -6.62
CA ARG A 331 5.99 -31.70 -5.71
C ARG A 331 4.70 -32.10 -5.00
N ALA A 332 4.71 -32.03 -3.67
CA ALA A 332 3.52 -32.16 -2.87
C ALA A 332 2.89 -30.77 -2.67
N MET A 333 1.62 -30.66 -2.88
CA MET A 333 0.87 -29.41 -2.74
C MET A 333 -0.38 -29.64 -1.90
N VAL A 334 -0.64 -28.72 -0.96
CA VAL A 334 -1.86 -28.68 -0.17
C VAL A 334 -2.58 -27.37 -0.42
N VAL A 335 -3.87 -27.44 -0.67
CA VAL A 335 -4.79 -26.31 -0.70
C VAL A 335 -5.83 -26.54 0.38
N ALA A 336 -6.00 -25.56 1.27
CA ALA A 336 -6.85 -25.68 2.44
C ALA A 336 -7.82 -24.51 2.59
N GLY A 337 -9.01 -24.81 3.13
CA GLY A 337 -10.01 -23.82 3.48
C GLY A 337 -10.88 -24.30 4.64
N GLN A 338 -11.31 -23.37 5.51
CA GLN A 338 -12.25 -23.63 6.59
C GLN A 338 -12.83 -22.31 7.11
N ASP A 339 -14.16 -22.17 7.08
CA ASP A 339 -14.89 -21.04 7.68
C ASP A 339 -14.34 -19.65 7.28
N GLY A 340 -14.08 -19.45 5.98
CA GLY A 340 -13.53 -18.20 5.47
C GLY A 340 -12.01 -18.01 5.69
N ALA A 341 -11.33 -19.01 6.25
CA ALA A 341 -9.87 -19.05 6.32
C ALA A 341 -9.31 -19.94 5.21
N TYR A 342 -8.23 -19.51 4.57
CA TYR A 342 -7.62 -20.20 3.45
C TYR A 342 -6.11 -20.22 3.56
N GLY A 343 -5.48 -21.19 2.89
CA GLY A 343 -4.02 -21.28 2.82
C GLY A 343 -3.56 -22.41 1.92
N ASN A 344 -2.25 -22.44 1.68
CA ASN A 344 -1.60 -23.43 0.83
C ASN A 344 -0.21 -23.79 1.35
N ALA A 345 0.32 -24.89 0.87
CA ALA A 345 1.69 -25.35 1.13
C ALA A 345 2.23 -26.14 -0.06
#